data_20901ecf41610acc70278055b5faedc0
#
_entry.id   20901ecf41610acc70278055b5faedc0
#
_cell.length_a   1.000
_cell.length_b   1.000
_cell.length_c   1.000
_cell.angle_alpha   90.00
_cell.angle_beta   90.00
_cell.angle_gamma   90.00
#
_symmetry.space_group_name_H-M   'P 1'
#
loop_
_entity.id
_entity.type
_entity.pdbx_description
1 polymer ?
#
loop_
_entity_poly.entity_id
_entity_poly.type
_entity_poly.pdbx_seq_one_letter_code
_entity_poly.pdbx_strand_id
1 'polypeptide(L)'
;WLMANPSSTLAAKWEYTIQPAEQTPEVNAQLDALIQARIDEDGATLNPESLTLLDPACGSGHILVEAYDLLRDIYLERGYRRQDIPRLILEKNLYGLDIDDRAAQLAGFALLMKARADDRGLFGQPVAMNVLALQEVKAGSAAELHSALNAPQIDSATVKQLVDTFGQAKTFGSLIQIPDEQASALADLRRELEAVRDGGDMLGRDAAETLLRLAAQAEVLAKQFDAVVANPPYIGKKALCPALKDF
;
A
#
# COMPACT_ATOMS: atom_id res chain seq x y z
N TRP A 1 18.95 0.53 -1.22
CA TRP A 1 19.62 1.37 -0.23
C TRP A 1 21.13 1.21 -0.23
N LEU A 2 21.66 -0.02 -0.14
CA LEU A 2 23.09 -0.28 -0.08
C LEU A 2 23.83 0.18 -1.33
N MET A 3 23.24 0.01 -2.52
CA MET A 3 23.82 0.50 -3.78
C MET A 3 23.91 2.02 -3.82
N ALA A 4 22.86 2.71 -3.36
CA ALA A 4 22.84 4.18 -3.27
C ALA A 4 23.73 4.73 -2.15
N ASN A 5 24.12 3.91 -1.18
CA ASN A 5 24.91 4.30 0.00
C ASN A 5 26.08 3.32 0.23
N PRO A 6 27.15 3.37 -0.60
CA PRO A 6 28.27 2.42 -0.51
C PRO A 6 29.02 2.43 0.83
N SER A 7 28.91 3.51 1.60
CA SER A 7 29.51 3.63 2.95
C SER A 7 28.62 3.09 4.08
N SER A 8 27.42 2.57 3.75
CA SER A 8 26.50 2.02 4.75
C SER A 8 27.11 0.80 5.46
N THR A 9 26.91 0.74 6.78
CA THR A 9 27.32 -0.39 7.61
C THR A 9 26.25 -1.47 7.74
N LEU A 10 25.07 -1.22 7.19
CA LEU A 10 23.89 -2.11 7.33
C LEU A 10 24.09 -3.47 6.68
N ALA A 11 24.86 -3.54 5.58
CA ALA A 11 25.18 -4.82 4.94
C ALA A 11 25.83 -5.83 5.89
N ALA A 12 26.68 -5.36 6.82
CA ALA A 12 27.32 -6.21 7.82
C ALA A 12 26.39 -6.55 8.99
N LYS A 13 25.35 -5.75 9.21
CA LYS A 13 24.36 -5.95 10.28
C LYS A 13 23.25 -6.92 9.87
N TRP A 14 22.85 -6.90 8.61
CA TRP A 14 21.73 -7.69 8.10
C TRP A 14 22.18 -9.13 7.81
N GLU A 15 21.62 -10.08 8.55
CA GLU A 15 22.03 -11.50 8.54
C GLU A 15 21.90 -12.17 7.16
N TYR A 16 20.87 -11.78 6.40
CA TYR A 16 20.54 -12.41 5.11
C TYR A 16 20.90 -11.52 3.90
N THR A 17 21.89 -10.64 4.05
CA THR A 17 22.36 -9.83 2.91
C THR A 17 23.05 -10.72 1.87
N ILE A 18 22.46 -10.81 0.68
CA ILE A 18 23.02 -11.54 -0.44
C ILE A 18 23.78 -10.56 -1.33
N GLN A 19 25.01 -10.91 -1.70
CA GLN A 19 25.76 -10.14 -2.70
C GLN A 19 25.02 -10.24 -4.04
N PRO A 20 24.77 -9.11 -4.73
CA PRO A 20 24.17 -9.13 -6.06
C PRO A 20 25.04 -9.99 -7.01
N ALA A 21 24.38 -10.77 -7.88
CA ALA A 21 25.07 -11.47 -8.94
C ALA A 21 25.73 -10.45 -9.89
N GLU A 22 26.89 -10.83 -10.46
CA GLU A 22 27.53 -10.00 -11.49
C GLU A 22 26.56 -9.77 -12.65
N GLN A 23 26.39 -8.51 -13.00
CA GLN A 23 25.53 -8.07 -14.11
C GLN A 23 26.40 -7.61 -15.29
N THR A 24 25.79 -7.56 -16.48
CA THR A 24 26.49 -6.98 -17.64
C THR A 24 26.67 -5.47 -17.42
N PRO A 25 27.66 -4.85 -18.09
CA PRO A 25 27.88 -3.40 -17.99
C PRO A 25 26.64 -2.58 -18.35
N GLU A 26 25.83 -3.04 -19.31
CA GLU A 26 24.61 -2.36 -19.74
C GLU A 26 23.54 -2.37 -18.63
N VAL A 27 23.37 -3.51 -17.95
CA VAL A 27 22.42 -3.64 -16.82
C VAL A 27 22.88 -2.79 -15.64
N ASN A 28 24.18 -2.80 -15.32
CA ASN A 28 24.73 -1.95 -14.26
C ASN A 28 24.49 -0.47 -14.56
N ALA A 29 24.72 -0.01 -15.79
CA ALA A 29 24.47 1.36 -16.19
C ALA A 29 22.99 1.75 -16.08
N GLN A 30 22.05 0.82 -16.37
CA GLN A 30 20.62 1.05 -16.18
C GLN A 30 20.25 1.15 -14.69
N LEU A 31 20.80 0.27 -13.85
CA LEU A 31 20.58 0.31 -12.40
C LEU A 31 21.12 1.60 -11.79
N ASP A 32 22.34 2.00 -12.17
CA ASP A 32 22.94 3.25 -11.70
C ASP A 32 22.11 4.46 -12.11
N ALA A 33 21.59 4.47 -13.35
CA ALA A 33 20.71 5.54 -13.83
C ALA A 33 19.39 5.61 -13.05
N LEU A 34 18.78 4.47 -12.74
CA LEU A 34 17.55 4.41 -11.91
C LEU A 34 17.80 4.89 -10.48
N ILE A 35 18.91 4.47 -9.87
CA ILE A 35 19.30 4.94 -8.52
C ILE A 35 19.55 6.45 -8.55
N GLN A 36 20.27 6.94 -9.56
CA GLN A 36 20.56 8.38 -9.66
C GLN A 36 19.26 9.19 -9.86
N ALA A 37 18.36 8.74 -10.74
CA ALA A 37 17.07 9.39 -10.92
C ALA A 37 16.29 9.47 -9.60
N ARG A 38 16.30 8.40 -8.80
CA ARG A 38 15.65 8.38 -7.49
C ARG A 38 16.30 9.34 -6.49
N ILE A 39 17.63 9.42 -6.48
CA ILE A 39 18.38 10.38 -5.65
C ILE A 39 18.06 11.82 -6.06
N ASP A 40 17.94 12.10 -7.36
CA ASP A 40 17.62 13.43 -7.88
C ASP A 40 16.18 13.85 -7.50
N GLU A 41 15.22 12.93 -7.54
CA GLU A 41 13.85 13.15 -7.05
C GLU A 41 13.82 13.48 -5.56
N ASP A 42 14.64 12.81 -4.75
CA ASP A 42 14.75 13.04 -3.31
C ASP A 42 15.62 14.27 -2.93
N GLY A 43 16.29 14.89 -3.88
CA GLY A 43 16.97 16.19 -3.74
C GLY A 43 18.44 16.13 -3.36
N ALA A 44 19.16 15.04 -3.45
CA ALA A 44 20.63 14.86 -3.38
C ALA A 44 21.06 13.53 -2.72
N THR A 45 20.22 12.92 -1.90
CA THR A 45 20.45 11.62 -1.26
C THR A 45 19.15 10.88 -1.16
N LEU A 46 19.19 9.56 -1.29
CA LEU A 46 18.00 8.74 -1.13
C LEU A 46 17.34 8.99 0.22
N ASN A 47 16.08 9.40 0.20
CA ASN A 47 15.32 9.71 1.40
C ASN A 47 14.59 8.44 1.91
N PRO A 48 14.79 7.99 3.14
CA PRO A 48 14.08 6.84 3.67
C PRO A 48 12.54 7.04 3.69
N GLU A 49 12.04 8.26 3.78
CA GLU A 49 10.61 8.54 3.80
C GLU A 49 9.92 8.30 2.45
N SER A 50 10.67 8.29 1.35
CA SER A 50 10.15 8.03 0.01
C SER A 50 10.19 6.55 -0.38
N LEU A 51 10.93 5.72 0.35
CA LEU A 51 11.02 4.27 0.10
C LEU A 51 9.68 3.60 0.40
N THR A 52 9.20 2.81 -0.55
CA THR A 52 7.90 2.12 -0.41
C THR A 52 8.03 0.63 -0.66
N LEU A 53 7.41 -0.17 0.22
CA LEU A 53 7.34 -1.63 0.09
C LEU A 53 5.90 -2.09 0.19
N LEU A 54 5.49 -2.91 -0.78
CA LEU A 54 4.18 -3.57 -0.80
C LEU A 54 4.33 -5.09 -0.58
N ASP A 55 3.53 -5.63 0.33
CA ASP A 55 3.18 -7.05 0.37
C ASP A 55 1.73 -7.21 -0.12
N PRO A 56 1.51 -7.68 -1.37
CA PRO A 56 0.18 -7.75 -1.97
C PRO A 56 -0.67 -8.95 -1.50
N ALA A 57 -0.11 -9.80 -0.63
CA ALA A 57 -0.79 -10.96 -0.02
C ALA A 57 -0.25 -11.15 1.40
N CYS A 58 -0.39 -10.11 2.23
CA CYS A 58 0.40 -9.93 3.45
C CYS A 58 0.09 -10.94 4.58
N GLY A 59 -1.02 -11.67 4.49
CA GLY A 59 -1.39 -12.62 5.53
C GLY A 59 -1.39 -11.99 6.91
N SER A 60 -0.66 -12.58 7.84
CA SER A 60 -0.46 -12.05 9.20
C SER A 60 0.67 -11.02 9.32
N GLY A 61 1.26 -10.55 8.21
CA GLY A 61 2.20 -9.44 8.17
C GLY A 61 3.65 -9.79 8.47
N HIS A 62 4.06 -11.06 8.38
CA HIS A 62 5.45 -11.45 8.69
C HIS A 62 6.49 -10.69 7.86
N ILE A 63 6.27 -10.58 6.53
CA ILE A 63 7.16 -9.84 5.65
C ILE A 63 7.21 -8.36 6.04
N LEU A 64 6.06 -7.77 6.34
CA LEU A 64 5.97 -6.36 6.73
C LEU A 64 6.67 -6.08 8.07
N VAL A 65 6.62 -7.02 9.03
CA VAL A 65 7.32 -6.90 10.33
C VAL A 65 8.83 -6.96 10.13
N GLU A 66 9.35 -7.84 9.27
CA GLU A 66 10.77 -7.88 8.92
C GLU A 66 11.20 -6.61 8.16
N ALA A 67 10.39 -6.16 7.21
CA ALA A 67 10.64 -4.91 6.48
C ALA A 67 10.67 -3.69 7.42
N TYR A 68 9.85 -3.68 8.46
CA TYR A 68 9.89 -2.65 9.50
C TYR A 68 11.27 -2.56 10.15
N ASP A 69 11.89 -3.69 10.51
CA ASP A 69 13.22 -3.69 11.13
C ASP A 69 14.30 -3.15 10.18
N LEU A 70 14.25 -3.53 8.91
CA LEU A 70 15.18 -3.02 7.90
C LEU A 70 15.02 -1.50 7.71
N LEU A 71 13.79 -1.02 7.59
CA LEU A 71 13.51 0.41 7.45
C LEU A 71 13.93 1.19 8.70
N ARG A 72 13.66 0.67 9.90
CA ARG A 72 14.12 1.29 11.15
C ARG A 72 15.63 1.47 11.16
N ASP A 73 16.38 0.48 10.73
CA ASP A 73 17.83 0.55 10.64
C ASP A 73 18.29 1.64 9.66
N ILE A 74 17.63 1.74 8.51
CA ILE A 74 17.89 2.77 7.50
C ILE A 74 17.65 4.17 8.07
N TYR A 75 16.52 4.38 8.75
CA TYR A 75 16.20 5.66 9.40
C TYR A 75 17.22 6.04 10.48
N LEU A 76 17.63 5.05 11.30
CA LEU A 76 18.65 5.26 12.33
C LEU A 76 20.00 5.63 11.72
N GLU A 77 20.41 4.99 10.64
CA GLU A 77 21.64 5.33 9.91
C GLU A 77 21.59 6.76 9.35
N ARG A 78 20.40 7.24 8.95
CA ARG A 78 20.18 8.63 8.52
C ARG A 78 20.06 9.63 9.67
N GLY A 79 20.14 9.20 10.91
CA GLY A 79 20.14 10.06 12.10
C GLY A 79 18.75 10.51 12.55
N TYR A 80 17.70 9.85 12.14
CA TYR A 80 16.33 10.13 12.64
C TYR A 80 16.23 9.77 14.12
N ARG A 81 15.41 10.53 14.87
CA ARG A 81 15.16 10.22 16.27
C ARG A 81 14.32 8.95 16.39
N ARG A 82 14.76 8.02 17.24
CA ARG A 82 14.14 6.68 17.39
C ARG A 82 12.62 6.73 17.58
N GLN A 83 12.12 7.69 18.35
CA GLN A 83 10.70 7.85 18.64
C GLN A 83 9.85 8.31 17.45
N ASP A 84 10.46 8.97 16.45
CA ASP A 84 9.73 9.48 15.28
C ASP A 84 9.62 8.42 14.18
N ILE A 85 10.57 7.47 14.15
CA ILE A 85 10.69 6.45 13.10
C ILE A 85 9.45 5.55 12.99
N PRO A 86 8.85 5.01 14.07
CA PRO A 86 7.74 4.07 13.97
C PRO A 86 6.57 4.62 13.16
N ARG A 87 6.18 5.87 13.41
CA ARG A 87 5.09 6.52 12.69
C ARG A 87 5.41 6.71 11.21
N LEU A 88 6.63 7.16 10.90
CA LEU A 88 7.07 7.35 9.52
C LEU A 88 7.00 6.04 8.72
N ILE A 89 7.50 4.94 9.30
CA ILE A 89 7.46 3.62 8.65
C ILE A 89 6.02 3.19 8.38
N LEU A 90 5.12 3.29 9.36
CA LEU A 90 3.74 2.84 9.23
C LEU A 90 2.92 3.67 8.24
N GLU A 91 3.15 4.99 8.21
CA GLU A 91 2.37 5.91 7.39
C GLU A 91 2.91 6.08 5.97
N LYS A 92 4.24 5.92 5.76
CA LYS A 92 4.88 6.25 4.48
C LYS A 92 5.45 5.06 3.73
N ASN A 93 6.02 4.06 4.43
CA ASN A 93 6.85 3.06 3.78
C ASN A 93 6.15 1.73 3.54
N LEU A 94 5.38 1.23 4.51
CA LEU A 94 4.83 -0.12 4.46
C LEU A 94 3.40 -0.13 3.97
N TYR A 95 3.15 -1.00 2.98
CA TYR A 95 1.84 -1.24 2.40
C TYR A 95 1.55 -2.73 2.41
N GLY A 96 0.34 -3.12 2.78
CA GLY A 96 -0.11 -4.51 2.79
C GLY A 96 -1.51 -4.64 2.24
N LEU A 97 -1.72 -5.65 1.41
CA LEU A 97 -3.05 -6.03 0.93
C LEU A 97 -3.32 -7.48 1.28
N ASP A 98 -4.54 -7.79 1.65
CA ASP A 98 -5.02 -9.17 1.75
C ASP A 98 -6.49 -9.27 1.36
N ILE A 99 -6.93 -10.43 0.90
CA ILE A 99 -8.35 -10.71 0.63
C ILE A 99 -9.12 -11.08 1.90
N ASP A 100 -8.42 -11.51 2.96
CA ASP A 100 -9.01 -11.88 4.24
C ASP A 100 -8.92 -10.71 5.23
N ASP A 101 -10.09 -10.26 5.71
CA ASP A 101 -10.20 -9.15 6.66
C ASP A 101 -9.46 -9.43 7.97
N ARG A 102 -9.47 -10.69 8.43
CA ARG A 102 -8.81 -11.09 9.68
C ARG A 102 -7.30 -11.10 9.54
N ALA A 103 -6.81 -11.55 8.37
CA ALA A 103 -5.39 -11.54 8.07
C ALA A 103 -4.85 -10.11 8.03
N ALA A 104 -5.50 -9.20 7.31
CA ALA A 104 -5.10 -7.80 7.27
C ALA A 104 -5.17 -7.12 8.65
N GLN A 105 -6.21 -7.40 9.46
CA GLN A 105 -6.29 -6.91 10.83
C GLN A 105 -5.14 -7.42 11.70
N LEU A 106 -4.78 -8.71 11.58
CA LEU A 106 -3.67 -9.30 12.31
C LEU A 106 -2.33 -8.70 11.90
N ALA A 107 -2.11 -8.48 10.59
CA ALA A 107 -0.93 -7.80 10.07
C ALA A 107 -0.82 -6.37 10.63
N GLY A 108 -1.89 -5.61 10.60
CA GLY A 108 -1.95 -4.28 11.18
C GLY A 108 -1.65 -4.27 12.67
N PHE A 109 -2.22 -5.22 13.42
CA PHE A 109 -1.96 -5.37 14.85
C PHE A 109 -0.48 -5.72 15.12
N ALA A 110 0.10 -6.66 14.36
CA ALA A 110 1.51 -7.05 14.50
C ALA A 110 2.45 -5.85 14.28
N LEU A 111 2.19 -5.06 13.24
CA LEU A 111 2.95 -3.83 12.95
C LEU A 111 2.80 -2.78 14.06
N LEU A 112 1.58 -2.55 14.56
CA LEU A 112 1.35 -1.62 15.67
C LEU A 112 2.08 -2.04 16.94
N MET A 113 2.07 -3.33 17.28
CA MET A 113 2.79 -3.86 18.43
C MET A 113 4.30 -3.72 18.26
N LYS A 114 4.82 -3.97 17.05
CA LYS A 114 6.22 -3.76 16.71
C LYS A 114 6.64 -2.30 16.88
N ALA A 115 5.89 -1.39 16.29
CA ALA A 115 6.12 0.04 16.37
C ALA A 115 6.00 0.58 17.82
N ARG A 116 5.04 0.06 18.57
CA ARG A 116 4.84 0.39 19.99
C ARG A 116 6.03 0.02 20.88
N ALA A 117 6.78 -1.01 20.52
CA ALA A 117 8.01 -1.39 21.25
C ALA A 117 9.11 -0.32 21.09
N ASP A 118 9.15 0.38 19.96
CA ASP A 118 10.12 1.44 19.69
C ASP A 118 9.64 2.83 20.16
N ASP A 119 8.32 3.11 20.08
CA ASP A 119 7.72 4.35 20.58
C ASP A 119 6.55 4.07 21.54
N ARG A 120 6.79 4.29 22.83
CA ARG A 120 5.74 4.16 23.87
C ARG A 120 4.61 5.18 23.75
N GLY A 121 4.81 6.29 23.08
CA GLY A 121 3.83 7.35 22.82
C GLY A 121 2.96 7.13 21.59
N LEU A 122 3.23 6.10 20.78
CA LEU A 122 2.63 5.88 19.46
C LEU A 122 1.11 6.02 19.44
N PHE A 123 0.43 5.49 20.44
CA PHE A 123 -1.05 5.52 20.53
C PHE A 123 -1.65 6.82 21.10
N GLY A 124 -0.80 7.81 21.40
CA GLY A 124 -1.28 9.14 21.82
C GLY A 124 -2.00 9.89 20.70
N GLN A 125 -1.78 9.50 19.45
CA GLN A 125 -2.46 10.01 18.26
C GLN A 125 -2.80 8.86 17.31
N PRO A 126 -3.88 8.94 16.53
CA PRO A 126 -4.20 7.96 15.50
C PRO A 126 -3.01 7.76 14.54
N VAL A 127 -2.78 6.52 14.12
CA VAL A 127 -1.77 6.14 13.13
C VAL A 127 -2.49 5.69 11.86
N ALA A 128 -2.18 6.34 10.74
CA ALA A 128 -2.69 5.95 9.43
C ALA A 128 -1.81 4.85 8.84
N MET A 129 -2.30 3.62 8.84
CA MET A 129 -1.59 2.49 8.25
C MET A 129 -2.11 2.17 6.86
N ASN A 130 -1.22 1.71 5.97
CA ASN A 130 -1.56 1.32 4.61
C ASN A 130 -1.71 -0.22 4.49
N VAL A 131 -2.24 -0.88 5.52
CA VAL A 131 -2.58 -2.30 5.50
C VAL A 131 -4.08 -2.44 5.35
N LEU A 132 -4.52 -2.96 4.21
CA LEU A 132 -5.92 -2.97 3.80
C LEU A 132 -6.39 -4.39 3.49
N ALA A 133 -7.60 -4.72 3.97
CA ALA A 133 -8.33 -5.86 3.46
C ALA A 133 -9.13 -5.44 2.22
N LEU A 134 -8.94 -6.12 1.10
CA LEU A 134 -9.71 -5.83 -0.12
C LEU A 134 -11.19 -6.10 0.12
N GLN A 135 -12.02 -5.09 -0.11
CA GLN A 135 -13.47 -5.15 0.08
C GLN A 135 -14.17 -5.30 -1.25
N GLU A 136 -15.19 -6.14 -1.27
CA GLU A 136 -16.12 -6.27 -2.39
C GLU A 136 -17.34 -5.40 -2.18
N VAL A 137 -17.86 -4.88 -3.27
CA VAL A 137 -19.15 -4.20 -3.31
C VAL A 137 -20.04 -4.96 -4.29
N LYS A 138 -21.32 -5.15 -3.91
CA LYS A 138 -22.26 -5.88 -4.73
C LYS A 138 -22.37 -5.27 -6.13
N ALA A 139 -22.20 -6.10 -7.16
CA ALA A 139 -22.37 -5.70 -8.53
C ALA A 139 -23.77 -5.06 -8.72
N GLY A 140 -23.80 -3.92 -9.42
CA GLY A 140 -25.03 -3.17 -9.65
C GLY A 140 -25.43 -2.16 -8.57
N SER A 141 -24.71 -2.08 -7.43
CA SER A 141 -24.99 -1.10 -6.35
C SER A 141 -24.52 0.33 -6.66
N ALA A 142 -23.79 0.55 -7.76
CA ALA A 142 -23.23 1.85 -8.10
C ALA A 142 -24.28 2.98 -8.18
N ALA A 143 -25.42 2.72 -8.79
CA ALA A 143 -26.49 3.71 -8.91
C ALA A 143 -27.13 4.04 -7.55
N GLU A 144 -27.29 3.05 -6.68
CA GLU A 144 -27.80 3.24 -5.31
C GLU A 144 -26.83 4.06 -4.47
N LEU A 145 -25.53 3.72 -4.52
CA LEU A 145 -24.48 4.45 -3.80
C LEU A 145 -24.38 5.89 -4.30
N HIS A 146 -24.34 6.09 -5.62
CA HIS A 146 -24.30 7.44 -6.19
C HIS A 146 -25.54 8.27 -5.81
N SER A 147 -26.74 7.69 -5.86
CA SER A 147 -27.97 8.37 -5.45
C SER A 147 -27.94 8.73 -3.95
N ALA A 148 -27.43 7.83 -3.10
CA ALA A 148 -27.33 8.06 -1.67
C ALA A 148 -26.34 9.17 -1.30
N LEU A 149 -25.28 9.39 -2.08
CA LEU A 149 -24.33 10.50 -1.85
C LEU A 149 -25.01 11.86 -1.90
N ASN A 150 -26.08 12.02 -2.69
CA ASN A 150 -26.73 13.30 -2.94
C ASN A 150 -25.75 14.44 -3.30
N ALA A 151 -24.75 14.11 -4.10
CA ALA A 151 -23.60 14.95 -4.45
C ALA A 151 -23.47 15.03 -5.99
N PRO A 152 -24.17 15.97 -6.64
CA PRO A 152 -24.23 16.04 -8.12
C PRO A 152 -22.88 16.35 -8.77
N GLN A 153 -21.89 16.84 -8.03
CA GLN A 153 -20.52 17.06 -8.50
C GLN A 153 -19.76 15.75 -8.70
N ILE A 154 -20.11 14.68 -7.99
CA ILE A 154 -19.48 13.36 -8.16
C ILE A 154 -20.09 12.68 -9.38
N ASP A 155 -19.25 12.38 -10.38
CA ASP A 155 -19.70 11.75 -11.60
C ASP A 155 -20.13 10.28 -11.37
N SER A 156 -21.32 9.95 -11.90
CA SER A 156 -21.89 8.60 -11.76
C SER A 156 -21.09 7.52 -12.50
N ALA A 157 -20.41 7.87 -13.60
CA ALA A 157 -19.56 6.94 -14.33
C ALA A 157 -18.31 6.58 -13.53
N THR A 158 -17.73 7.55 -12.84
CA THR A 158 -16.58 7.34 -11.96
C THR A 158 -16.95 6.41 -10.80
N VAL A 159 -18.09 6.62 -10.14
CA VAL A 159 -18.59 5.73 -9.08
C VAL A 159 -18.84 4.33 -9.63
N LYS A 160 -19.46 4.22 -10.80
CA LYS A 160 -19.74 2.94 -11.45
C LYS A 160 -18.44 2.20 -11.76
N GLN A 161 -17.47 2.86 -12.35
CA GLN A 161 -16.17 2.25 -12.67
C GLN A 161 -15.47 1.73 -11.41
N LEU A 162 -15.47 2.51 -10.32
CA LEU A 162 -14.88 2.10 -9.06
C LEU A 162 -15.57 0.85 -8.48
N VAL A 163 -16.91 0.84 -8.46
CA VAL A 163 -17.70 -0.31 -7.96
C VAL A 163 -17.48 -1.56 -8.82
N ASP A 164 -17.48 -1.41 -10.15
CA ASP A 164 -17.30 -2.52 -11.08
C ASP A 164 -15.88 -3.14 -10.92
N THR A 165 -14.85 -2.30 -10.72
CA THR A 165 -13.47 -2.74 -10.48
C THR A 165 -13.36 -3.65 -9.25
N PHE A 166 -14.09 -3.36 -8.17
CA PHE A 166 -14.04 -4.13 -6.94
C PHE A 166 -15.17 -5.13 -6.75
N GLY A 167 -15.97 -5.39 -7.80
CA GLY A 167 -17.08 -6.34 -7.73
C GLY A 167 -16.69 -7.80 -7.48
N GLN A 168 -15.42 -8.16 -7.66
CA GLN A 168 -14.83 -9.48 -7.39
C GLN A 168 -13.48 -9.37 -6.68
N ALA A 169 -13.34 -8.40 -5.80
CA ALA A 169 -12.06 -8.10 -5.15
C ALA A 169 -11.50 -9.25 -4.30
N LYS A 170 -12.38 -10.01 -3.64
CA LYS A 170 -11.99 -11.20 -2.86
C LYS A 170 -11.53 -12.38 -3.75
N THR A 171 -11.86 -12.35 -5.04
CA THR A 171 -11.45 -13.38 -6.00
C THR A 171 -10.12 -13.01 -6.67
N PHE A 172 -10.01 -11.80 -7.18
CA PHE A 172 -8.83 -11.37 -7.93
C PHE A 172 -7.71 -10.81 -7.04
N GLY A 173 -8.05 -10.29 -5.88
CA GLY A 173 -7.04 -9.77 -4.96
C GLY A 173 -6.20 -8.67 -5.60
N SER A 174 -4.90 -8.77 -5.41
CA SER A 174 -3.90 -7.84 -5.97
C SER A 174 -3.68 -7.97 -7.48
N LEU A 175 -4.38 -8.87 -8.18
CA LEU A 175 -4.38 -8.94 -9.64
C LEU A 175 -5.26 -7.87 -10.29
N ILE A 176 -6.09 -7.17 -9.50
CA ILE A 176 -6.90 -6.05 -9.99
C ILE A 176 -6.00 -4.96 -10.52
N GLN A 177 -6.28 -4.52 -11.75
CA GLN A 177 -5.56 -3.42 -12.39
C GLN A 177 -6.43 -2.16 -12.37
N ILE A 178 -5.83 -1.05 -11.99
CA ILE A 178 -6.47 0.27 -12.00
C ILE A 178 -5.98 1.00 -13.25
N PRO A 179 -6.88 1.33 -14.21
CA PRO A 179 -6.51 2.12 -15.39
C PRO A 179 -5.97 3.51 -14.99
N ASP A 180 -5.03 4.05 -15.77
CA ASP A 180 -4.40 5.35 -15.51
C ASP A 180 -5.41 6.49 -15.40
N GLU A 181 -6.46 6.46 -16.23
CA GLU A 181 -7.56 7.45 -16.18
C GLU A 181 -8.27 7.41 -14.82
N GLN A 182 -8.56 6.20 -14.32
CA GLN A 182 -9.17 6.01 -13.01
C GLN A 182 -8.20 6.44 -11.90
N ALA A 183 -6.95 6.06 -11.99
CA ALA A 183 -5.92 6.43 -11.01
C ALA A 183 -5.79 7.95 -10.86
N SER A 184 -5.78 8.68 -11.97
CA SER A 184 -5.67 10.14 -11.97
C SER A 184 -6.89 10.86 -11.33
N ALA A 185 -8.06 10.25 -11.36
CA ALA A 185 -9.29 10.81 -10.80
C ALA A 185 -9.48 10.50 -9.30
N LEU A 186 -8.71 9.53 -8.73
CA LEU A 186 -8.92 9.05 -7.35
C LEU A 186 -8.75 10.15 -6.30
N ALA A 187 -7.77 11.03 -6.45
CA ALA A 187 -7.49 12.08 -5.47
C ALA A 187 -8.63 13.10 -5.38
N ASP A 188 -9.21 13.48 -6.50
CA ASP A 188 -10.35 14.39 -6.55
C ASP A 188 -11.61 13.71 -6.02
N LEU A 189 -11.88 12.50 -6.47
CA LEU A 189 -13.01 11.69 -5.97
C LEU A 189 -12.95 11.52 -4.46
N ARG A 190 -11.78 11.20 -3.91
CA ARG A 190 -11.58 11.04 -2.47
C ARG A 190 -11.91 12.30 -1.71
N ARG A 191 -11.43 13.46 -2.17
CA ARG A 191 -11.72 14.76 -1.54
C ARG A 191 -13.21 15.07 -1.52
N GLU A 192 -13.91 14.80 -2.61
CA GLU A 192 -15.36 15.01 -2.70
C GLU A 192 -16.12 14.05 -1.78
N LEU A 193 -15.73 12.77 -1.72
CA LEU A 193 -16.32 11.79 -0.82
C LEU A 193 -16.06 12.14 0.65
N GLU A 194 -14.88 12.63 1.02
CA GLU A 194 -14.58 13.11 2.37
C GLU A 194 -15.50 14.28 2.75
N ALA A 195 -15.75 15.22 1.84
CA ALA A 195 -16.68 16.32 2.07
C ALA A 195 -18.12 15.83 2.30
N VAL A 196 -18.57 14.81 1.56
CA VAL A 196 -19.90 14.18 1.78
C VAL A 196 -19.94 13.44 3.12
N ARG A 197 -18.90 12.68 3.46
CA ARG A 197 -18.82 11.99 4.76
C ARG A 197 -18.94 12.98 5.94
N ASP A 198 -18.28 14.12 5.85
CA ASP A 198 -18.21 15.08 6.95
C ASP A 198 -19.45 16.00 7.03
N GLY A 199 -20.11 16.27 5.91
CA GLY A 199 -21.25 17.20 5.82
C GLY A 199 -22.60 16.56 5.44
N GLY A 200 -22.63 15.31 4.97
CA GLY A 200 -23.83 14.64 4.48
C GLY A 200 -24.77 14.12 5.56
N ASP A 201 -25.94 13.69 5.12
CA ASP A 201 -26.88 12.94 5.94
C ASP A 201 -26.38 11.50 6.21
N MET A 202 -27.13 10.72 6.97
CA MET A 202 -26.70 9.37 7.37
C MET A 202 -26.47 8.44 6.16
N LEU A 203 -27.35 8.48 5.15
CA LEU A 203 -27.22 7.63 3.95
C LEU A 203 -26.04 8.07 3.09
N GLY A 204 -25.85 9.38 2.92
CA GLY A 204 -24.71 9.94 2.20
C GLY A 204 -23.37 9.58 2.86
N ARG A 205 -23.30 9.63 4.20
CA ARG A 205 -22.10 9.21 4.95
C ARG A 205 -21.75 7.75 4.74
N ASP A 206 -22.73 6.85 4.87
CA ASP A 206 -22.51 5.41 4.70
C ASP A 206 -22.06 5.08 3.26
N ALA A 207 -22.66 5.73 2.26
CA ALA A 207 -22.25 5.59 0.87
C ALA A 207 -20.83 6.13 0.63
N ALA A 208 -20.53 7.31 1.17
CA ALA A 208 -19.20 7.91 1.07
C ALA A 208 -18.13 7.04 1.74
N GLU A 209 -18.37 6.51 2.95
CA GLU A 209 -17.44 5.61 3.64
C GLU A 209 -17.19 4.32 2.84
N THR A 210 -18.22 3.78 2.20
CA THR A 210 -18.09 2.60 1.34
C THR A 210 -17.18 2.90 0.15
N LEU A 211 -17.42 4.01 -0.55
CA LEU A 211 -16.64 4.41 -1.71
C LEU A 211 -15.22 4.86 -1.32
N LEU A 212 -15.03 5.51 -0.18
CA LEU A 212 -13.70 5.86 0.34
C LEU A 212 -12.84 4.62 0.60
N ARG A 213 -13.44 3.53 1.09
CA ARG A 213 -12.72 2.25 1.24
C ARG A 213 -12.26 1.69 -0.11
N LEU A 214 -13.11 1.75 -1.14
CA LEU A 214 -12.74 1.31 -2.48
C LEU A 214 -11.67 2.23 -3.09
N ALA A 215 -11.80 3.55 -2.92
CA ALA A 215 -10.83 4.51 -3.41
C ALA A 215 -9.45 4.29 -2.77
N ALA A 216 -9.38 4.05 -1.46
CA ALA A 216 -8.12 3.73 -0.77
C ALA A 216 -7.45 2.46 -1.31
N GLN A 217 -8.23 1.42 -1.63
CA GLN A 217 -7.72 0.20 -2.26
C GLN A 217 -7.21 0.48 -3.68
N ALA A 218 -7.95 1.26 -4.45
CA ALA A 218 -7.56 1.67 -5.80
C ALA A 218 -6.27 2.49 -5.79
N GLU A 219 -6.10 3.41 -4.85
CA GLU A 219 -4.88 4.19 -4.68
C GLU A 219 -3.66 3.30 -4.41
N VAL A 220 -3.79 2.29 -3.54
CA VAL A 220 -2.69 1.34 -3.28
C VAL A 220 -2.40 0.48 -4.51
N LEU A 221 -3.42 -0.03 -5.20
CA LEU A 221 -3.24 -0.86 -6.41
C LEU A 221 -2.69 -0.07 -7.61
N ALA A 222 -2.98 1.22 -7.72
CA ALA A 222 -2.45 2.11 -8.75
C ALA A 222 -1.02 2.60 -8.49
N LYS A 223 -0.58 2.55 -7.21
CA LYS A 223 0.72 3.08 -6.81
C LYS A 223 1.86 2.19 -7.30
N GLN A 224 2.93 2.82 -7.78
CA GLN A 224 4.22 2.15 -8.01
C GLN A 224 5.03 2.11 -6.72
N PHE A 225 5.65 0.96 -6.46
CA PHE A 225 6.43 0.71 -5.26
C PHE A 225 7.90 0.45 -5.59
N ASP A 226 8.81 0.86 -4.72
CA ASP A 226 10.25 0.58 -4.88
C ASP A 226 10.53 -0.93 -4.68
N ALA A 227 9.75 -1.61 -3.85
CA ALA A 227 9.82 -3.05 -3.66
C ALA A 227 8.44 -3.68 -3.53
N VAL A 228 8.24 -4.81 -4.21
CA VAL A 228 7.06 -5.66 -4.03
C VAL A 228 7.55 -7.04 -3.63
N VAL A 229 7.15 -7.48 -2.43
CA VAL A 229 7.59 -8.76 -1.84
C VAL A 229 6.37 -9.54 -1.39
N ALA A 230 6.18 -10.75 -1.89
CA ALA A 230 5.02 -11.57 -1.58
C ALA A 230 5.38 -13.02 -1.35
N ASN A 231 4.66 -13.67 -0.43
CA ASN A 231 4.62 -15.11 -0.28
C ASN A 231 3.17 -15.60 -0.35
N PRO A 232 2.55 -15.56 -1.54
CA PRO A 232 1.15 -15.94 -1.70
C PRO A 232 0.94 -17.44 -1.44
N PRO A 233 -0.27 -17.85 -1.02
CA PRO A 233 -0.58 -19.26 -0.77
C PRO A 233 -0.42 -20.10 -2.05
N TYR A 234 0.21 -21.26 -1.92
CA TYR A 234 0.39 -22.19 -3.03
C TYR A 234 -0.92 -22.93 -3.35
N ILE A 235 -1.69 -22.38 -4.25
CA ILE A 235 -2.95 -22.97 -4.72
C ILE A 235 -2.70 -23.74 -6.01
N GLY A 236 -2.91 -25.07 -5.98
CA GLY A 236 -2.81 -25.89 -7.19
C GLY A 236 -3.90 -25.53 -8.22
N LYS A 237 -3.59 -25.64 -9.53
CA LYS A 237 -4.52 -25.30 -10.64
C LYS A 237 -5.93 -25.90 -10.49
N LYS A 238 -6.08 -27.07 -9.83
CA LYS A 238 -7.36 -27.73 -9.61
C LYS A 238 -8.26 -27.01 -8.59
N ALA A 239 -7.67 -26.23 -7.69
CA ALA A 239 -8.38 -25.49 -6.65
C ALA A 239 -8.71 -24.03 -7.05
N LEU A 240 -8.21 -23.56 -8.20
CA LEU A 240 -8.55 -22.25 -8.73
C LEU A 240 -10.02 -22.22 -9.19
N CYS A 241 -10.74 -21.16 -8.86
CA CYS A 241 -12.06 -20.90 -9.40
C CYS A 241 -12.00 -20.66 -10.93
N PRO A 242 -13.12 -20.82 -11.69
CA PRO A 242 -13.11 -20.62 -13.13
C PRO A 242 -12.55 -19.25 -13.55
N ALA A 243 -12.96 -18.18 -12.88
CA ALA A 243 -12.52 -16.82 -13.18
C ALA A 243 -10.99 -16.62 -13.11
N LEU A 244 -10.32 -17.28 -12.14
CA LEU A 244 -8.85 -17.25 -12.01
C LEU A 244 -8.13 -18.21 -12.97
N LYS A 245 -8.84 -19.14 -13.64
CA LYS A 245 -8.24 -20.01 -14.65
C LYS A 245 -8.17 -19.33 -16.01
N ASP A 246 -9.08 -18.39 -16.25
CA ASP A 246 -9.21 -17.65 -17.49
C ASP A 246 -8.41 -16.31 -17.47
N PHE A 247 -7.87 -15.94 -16.32
CA PHE A 247 -6.97 -14.80 -16.13
C PHE A 247 -5.52 -15.17 -16.47
#